data_a5f4e93e48f347b41d950feef4bd8f64
#
_entry.id   a5f4e93e48f347b41d950feef4bd8f64
#
_cell.length_a   1.000
_cell.length_b   1.000
_cell.length_c   1.000
_cell.angle_alpha   90.00
_cell.angle_beta   90.00
_cell.angle_gamma   90.00
#
_symmetry.space_group_name_H-M   'P 1'
#
loop_
_entity.id
_entity.type
_entity.pdbx_description
1 polymer ?
#
loop_
_entity_poly.entity_id
_entity_poly.type
_entity_poly.pdbx_seq_one_letter_code
_entity_poly.pdbx_strand_id
1 'polypeptide(L)'
;MQFKRTALALVFLTVAGCGTSTGAAQQPPAPGYPVTVSNCGKDVTFQRPPSRTVVMNGGSVAEVSTLVALGLGDRVVANSQSYGASDEPGRAEAIAKLPTGGIKLNDQLDIPREAMLGLRPDFVLATYGGGFDGSRGFATREDLGAIGANTYVPAKMCGTGGKQAVEDSYAMLRDLGRIYGVSDRAERLIDDSQRRIAQVEARVKDKPKPRVMLIIPGMDMGAGDFSSVGAQGIWNDIITRAGGVNAFADSAPQLFANLSKEQLAAAQLDAVIIVNYQNPDPNASATKLYDQFPQWAAAKAKRHVVLSDSIYFGPNNATAVERIAALLHPVQ
;
A
#
# COMPACT_ATOMS: atom_id res chain seq x y z
N MET A 1 66.99 62.54 -48.09
CA MET A 1 66.98 61.39 -47.19
C MET A 1 65.63 61.35 -46.46
N GLN A 2 64.68 60.54 -46.90
CA GLN A 2 63.36 60.44 -46.28
C GLN A 2 63.28 59.13 -45.49
N PHE A 3 63.11 59.26 -44.19
CA PHE A 3 62.84 58.10 -43.31
C PHE A 3 61.28 57.77 -43.26
N LYS A 4 60.97 56.62 -43.80
CA LYS A 4 59.60 56.04 -43.65
C LYS A 4 59.49 55.45 -42.27
N ARG A 5 58.51 55.93 -41.49
CA ARG A 5 58.09 55.32 -40.23
C ARG A 5 57.02 54.27 -40.51
N THR A 6 57.30 53.01 -40.24
CA THR A 6 56.37 51.90 -40.33
C THR A 6 55.67 51.78 -38.97
N ALA A 7 54.34 51.96 -38.93
CA ALA A 7 53.49 51.72 -37.71
C ALA A 7 53.11 50.22 -37.63
N LEU A 8 53.48 49.60 -36.53
CA LEU A 8 53.09 48.23 -36.22
C LEU A 8 51.78 48.25 -35.41
N ALA A 9 50.70 47.79 -36.02
CA ALA A 9 49.41 47.67 -35.33
C ALA A 9 49.34 46.33 -34.59
N LEU A 10 49.28 46.39 -33.24
CA LEU A 10 49.04 45.24 -32.37
C LEU A 10 47.50 44.97 -32.36
N VAL A 11 47.12 43.84 -32.89
CA VAL A 11 45.73 43.35 -32.79
C VAL A 11 45.60 42.50 -31.51
N PHE A 12 44.88 43.04 -30.52
CA PHE A 12 44.46 42.26 -29.35
C PHE A 12 43.28 41.38 -29.71
N LEU A 13 43.47 40.03 -29.80
CA LEU A 13 42.39 39.08 -29.81
C LEU A 13 41.88 38.86 -28.37
N THR A 14 40.70 39.38 -28.06
CA THR A 14 39.96 39.04 -26.86
C THR A 14 39.24 37.70 -27.08
N VAL A 15 39.71 36.63 -26.50
CA VAL A 15 39.01 35.35 -26.45
C VAL A 15 37.91 35.47 -25.41
N ALA A 16 36.66 35.71 -25.86
CA ALA A 16 35.49 35.59 -25.02
C ALA A 16 35.18 34.08 -24.80
N GLY A 17 35.65 33.54 -23.68
CA GLY A 17 35.30 32.20 -23.21
C GLY A 17 33.85 32.20 -22.76
N CYS A 18 32.90 31.75 -23.61
CA CYS A 18 31.60 31.34 -23.17
C CYS A 18 31.71 30.04 -22.39
N GLY A 19 31.77 30.15 -21.06
CA GLY A 19 31.56 29.02 -20.17
C GLY A 19 30.13 28.57 -20.29
N THR A 20 29.84 27.60 -21.17
CA THR A 20 28.58 26.88 -21.16
C THR A 20 28.59 25.95 -19.95
N SER A 21 27.99 26.37 -18.85
CA SER A 21 27.55 25.44 -17.81
C SER A 21 26.55 24.50 -18.47
N THR A 22 26.97 23.27 -18.74
CA THR A 22 26.08 22.16 -19.11
C THR A 22 25.26 21.76 -17.89
N GLY A 23 24.29 22.60 -17.52
CA GLY A 23 23.15 22.15 -16.75
C GLY A 23 22.44 21.11 -17.60
N ALA A 24 22.28 19.89 -17.07
CA ALA A 24 21.49 18.89 -17.73
C ALA A 24 20.16 19.51 -18.14
N ALA A 25 19.91 19.61 -19.44
CA ALA A 25 18.69 20.22 -19.96
C ALA A 25 17.50 19.42 -19.43
N GLN A 26 16.74 20.02 -18.52
CA GLN A 26 15.52 19.40 -18.02
C GLN A 26 14.61 19.14 -19.22
N GLN A 27 14.30 17.88 -19.47
CA GLN A 27 13.37 17.51 -20.52
C GLN A 27 12.02 18.20 -20.24
N PRO A 28 11.36 18.75 -21.27
CA PRO A 28 10.05 19.36 -21.08
C PRO A 28 9.06 18.36 -20.48
N PRO A 29 8.07 18.82 -19.71
CA PRO A 29 7.03 17.96 -19.16
C PRO A 29 6.33 17.14 -20.26
N ALA A 30 5.92 15.92 -19.93
CA ALA A 30 5.08 15.12 -20.83
C ALA A 30 3.69 15.75 -20.99
N PRO A 31 2.94 15.46 -22.08
CA PRO A 31 1.55 15.91 -22.20
C PRO A 31 0.72 15.54 -20.97
N GLY A 32 -0.01 16.52 -20.43
CA GLY A 32 -0.79 16.38 -19.20
C GLY A 32 0.02 16.53 -17.89
N TYR A 33 1.31 16.83 -17.98
CA TYR A 33 2.19 17.11 -16.84
C TYR A 33 2.67 18.56 -16.83
N PRO A 34 3.11 19.13 -15.69
CA PRO A 34 3.36 18.45 -14.43
C PRO A 34 2.09 18.06 -13.65
N VAL A 35 2.15 16.96 -12.89
CA VAL A 35 1.14 16.56 -11.93
C VAL A 35 1.72 16.67 -10.52
N THR A 36 1.01 17.32 -9.62
CA THR A 36 1.38 17.46 -8.21
C THR A 36 0.37 16.75 -7.33
N VAL A 37 0.85 15.92 -6.40
CA VAL A 37 0.06 15.29 -5.34
C VAL A 37 0.64 15.65 -3.98
N SER A 38 -0.20 15.84 -2.98
CA SER A 38 0.25 16.03 -1.60
C SER A 38 0.46 14.67 -0.95
N ASN A 39 1.67 14.41 -0.46
CA ASN A 39 2.01 13.14 0.17
C ASN A 39 2.88 13.36 1.41
N CYS A 40 2.42 12.86 2.56
CA CYS A 40 3.11 13.00 3.85
C CYS A 40 3.46 14.46 4.19
N GLY A 41 2.54 15.39 3.94
CA GLY A 41 2.70 16.82 4.25
C GLY A 41 3.66 17.57 3.30
N LYS A 42 4.02 16.97 2.17
CA LYS A 42 4.84 17.60 1.12
C LYS A 42 4.16 17.47 -0.24
N ASP A 43 4.33 18.47 -1.07
CA ASP A 43 3.93 18.40 -2.47
C ASP A 43 5.00 17.66 -3.27
N VAL A 44 4.56 16.61 -3.97
CA VAL A 44 5.40 15.78 -4.84
C VAL A 44 4.97 16.00 -6.28
N THR A 45 5.89 16.51 -7.10
CA THR A 45 5.61 16.89 -8.48
C THR A 45 6.25 15.91 -9.46
N PHE A 46 5.44 15.42 -10.40
CA PHE A 46 5.85 14.53 -11.48
C PHE A 46 5.85 15.31 -12.79
N GLN A 47 6.97 15.29 -13.51
CA GLN A 47 7.11 15.93 -14.83
C GLN A 47 6.62 15.02 -15.97
N ARG A 48 6.46 13.74 -15.68
CA ARG A 48 6.02 12.67 -16.59
C ARG A 48 5.54 11.45 -15.79
N PRO A 49 4.80 10.52 -16.40
CA PRO A 49 4.44 9.28 -15.73
C PRO A 49 5.70 8.49 -15.34
N PRO A 50 5.74 7.91 -14.13
CA PRO A 50 6.82 7.02 -13.73
C PRO A 50 6.98 5.85 -14.69
N SER A 51 8.23 5.46 -14.92
CA SER A 51 8.61 4.35 -15.81
C SER A 51 9.40 3.25 -15.11
N ARG A 52 9.93 3.55 -13.93
CA ARG A 52 10.77 2.65 -13.14
C ARG A 52 10.32 2.64 -11.68
N THR A 53 9.18 2.00 -11.47
CA THR A 53 8.57 1.92 -10.13
C THR A 53 9.17 0.78 -9.34
N VAL A 54 9.52 1.06 -8.10
CA VAL A 54 9.87 0.05 -7.08
C VAL A 54 8.76 0.02 -6.05
N VAL A 55 8.28 -1.18 -5.71
CA VAL A 55 7.28 -1.41 -4.66
C VAL A 55 7.96 -2.07 -3.48
N MET A 56 7.96 -1.39 -2.33
CA MET A 56 8.52 -1.90 -1.08
C MET A 56 7.56 -2.88 -0.40
N ASN A 57 8.09 -3.74 0.46
CA ASN A 57 7.33 -4.82 1.09
C ASN A 57 6.19 -4.28 1.98
N GLY A 58 6.51 -3.71 3.12
CA GLY A 58 5.54 -3.15 4.05
C GLY A 58 4.53 -4.12 4.67
N GLY A 59 4.68 -5.44 4.49
CA GLY A 59 3.75 -6.44 5.02
C GLY A 59 2.40 -6.50 4.29
N SER A 60 2.35 -6.10 3.00
CA SER A 60 1.12 -6.05 2.21
C SER A 60 1.38 -6.40 0.74
N VAL A 61 0.35 -6.72 0.00
CA VAL A 61 0.34 -6.77 -1.48
C VAL A 61 -0.65 -5.75 -2.07
N ALA A 62 -1.17 -4.85 -1.26
CA ALA A 62 -2.21 -3.92 -1.67
C ALA A 62 -1.73 -2.92 -2.73
N GLU A 63 -0.53 -2.38 -2.57
CA GLU A 63 0.03 -1.39 -3.47
C GLU A 63 0.37 -1.99 -4.83
N VAL A 64 1.02 -3.16 -4.86
CA VAL A 64 1.30 -3.86 -6.12
C VAL A 64 0.02 -4.34 -6.79
N SER A 65 -0.95 -4.84 -6.01
CA SER A 65 -2.28 -5.21 -6.51
C SER A 65 -2.99 -4.01 -7.15
N THR A 66 -2.85 -2.82 -6.57
CA THR A 66 -3.39 -1.58 -7.13
C THR A 66 -2.74 -1.22 -8.46
N LEU A 67 -1.41 -1.29 -8.56
CA LEU A 67 -0.70 -1.06 -9.82
C LEU A 67 -1.14 -2.04 -10.92
N VAL A 68 -1.28 -3.32 -10.58
CA VAL A 68 -1.79 -4.35 -11.52
C VAL A 68 -3.23 -4.05 -11.94
N ALA A 69 -4.11 -3.64 -11.01
CA ALA A 69 -5.50 -3.26 -11.32
C ALA A 69 -5.58 -2.06 -12.27
N LEU A 70 -4.66 -1.11 -12.12
CA LEU A 70 -4.53 0.05 -13.01
C LEU A 70 -3.85 -0.29 -14.35
N GLY A 71 -3.40 -1.54 -14.57
CA GLY A 71 -2.70 -1.95 -15.78
C GLY A 71 -1.28 -1.37 -15.89
N LEU A 72 -0.60 -1.21 -14.75
CA LEU A 72 0.72 -0.58 -14.64
C LEU A 72 1.84 -1.58 -14.28
N GLY A 73 1.61 -2.88 -14.45
CA GLY A 73 2.61 -3.90 -14.14
C GLY A 73 3.91 -3.75 -14.94
N ASP A 74 3.84 -3.24 -16.17
CA ASP A 74 5.00 -2.94 -17.03
C ASP A 74 5.88 -1.79 -16.51
N ARG A 75 5.39 -1.00 -15.57
CA ARG A 75 6.12 0.08 -14.91
C ARG A 75 6.94 -0.39 -13.71
N VAL A 76 6.68 -1.59 -13.20
CA VAL A 76 7.36 -2.14 -12.03
C VAL A 76 8.69 -2.75 -12.43
N VAL A 77 9.78 -2.27 -11.86
CA VAL A 77 11.15 -2.79 -12.07
C VAL A 77 11.62 -3.66 -10.91
N ALA A 78 11.01 -3.49 -9.73
CA ALA A 78 11.21 -4.39 -8.59
C ALA A 78 9.96 -4.37 -7.71
N ASN A 79 9.49 -5.55 -7.34
CA ASN A 79 8.39 -5.76 -6.43
C ASN A 79 8.83 -6.61 -5.25
N SER A 80 8.74 -6.09 -4.03
CA SER A 80 8.99 -6.83 -2.80
C SER A 80 7.70 -7.37 -2.15
N GLN A 81 6.53 -7.00 -2.68
CA GLN A 81 5.21 -7.49 -2.25
C GLN A 81 4.84 -8.74 -3.07
N SER A 82 5.60 -9.82 -2.93
CA SER A 82 5.40 -11.06 -3.71
C SER A 82 4.75 -12.20 -2.90
N TYR A 83 4.37 -11.93 -1.69
CA TYR A 83 3.71 -12.88 -0.78
C TYR A 83 2.21 -12.59 -0.68
N GLY A 84 1.49 -13.56 -0.13
CA GLY A 84 0.05 -13.50 -0.01
C GLY A 84 -0.68 -13.92 -1.29
N ALA A 85 -1.98 -14.12 -1.16
CA ALA A 85 -2.87 -14.46 -2.25
C ALA A 85 -3.81 -13.29 -2.54
N SER A 86 -4.32 -13.20 -3.74
CA SER A 86 -5.40 -12.28 -4.09
C SER A 86 -6.69 -13.04 -4.30
N ASP A 87 -7.81 -12.50 -3.78
CA ASP A 87 -9.14 -13.01 -4.05
C ASP A 87 -9.67 -12.63 -5.44
N GLU A 88 -8.98 -11.71 -6.13
CA GLU A 88 -9.33 -11.32 -7.49
C GLU A 88 -8.75 -12.30 -8.51
N PRO A 89 -9.56 -12.82 -9.44
CA PRO A 89 -9.10 -13.79 -10.44
C PRO A 89 -7.89 -13.29 -11.25
N GLY A 90 -6.85 -14.12 -11.34
CA GLY A 90 -5.64 -13.83 -12.12
C GLY A 90 -4.70 -12.78 -11.50
N ARG A 91 -5.06 -12.18 -10.35
CA ARG A 91 -4.27 -11.14 -9.73
C ARG A 91 -2.99 -11.68 -9.09
N ALA A 92 -3.08 -12.76 -8.35
CA ALA A 92 -1.93 -13.39 -7.72
C ALA A 92 -0.88 -13.83 -8.76
N GLU A 93 -1.32 -14.43 -9.87
CA GLU A 93 -0.46 -14.83 -10.98
C GLU A 93 0.17 -13.63 -11.70
N ALA A 94 -0.56 -12.52 -11.81
CA ALA A 94 -0.03 -11.28 -12.38
C ALA A 94 1.05 -10.67 -11.49
N ILE A 95 0.84 -10.64 -10.17
CA ILE A 95 1.82 -10.16 -9.20
C ILE A 95 3.08 -11.04 -9.20
N ALA A 96 2.91 -12.37 -9.24
CA ALA A 96 4.02 -13.33 -9.23
C ALA A 96 4.94 -13.22 -10.47
N LYS A 97 4.42 -12.66 -11.57
CA LYS A 97 5.20 -12.44 -12.82
C LYS A 97 5.99 -11.12 -12.82
N LEU A 98 5.77 -10.24 -11.85
CA LEU A 98 6.48 -8.97 -11.80
C LEU A 98 7.95 -9.17 -11.43
N PRO A 99 8.86 -8.32 -11.95
CA PRO A 99 10.26 -8.37 -11.59
C PRO A 99 10.46 -8.18 -10.08
N THR A 100 11.37 -8.93 -9.48
CA THR A 100 11.83 -8.73 -8.10
C THR A 100 13.09 -7.84 -8.04
N GLY A 101 13.63 -7.46 -9.19
CA GLY A 101 14.89 -6.72 -9.30
C GLY A 101 16.13 -7.54 -8.95
N GLY A 102 16.01 -8.85 -8.69
CA GLY A 102 17.11 -9.69 -8.23
C GLY A 102 17.65 -9.33 -6.85
N ILE A 103 16.85 -8.64 -6.03
CA ILE A 103 17.29 -8.08 -4.75
C ILE A 103 17.17 -9.12 -3.65
N LYS A 104 18.23 -9.19 -2.82
CA LYS A 104 18.16 -9.85 -1.51
C LYS A 104 17.60 -8.84 -0.50
N LEU A 105 16.47 -9.17 0.12
CA LEU A 105 15.88 -8.38 1.19
C LEU A 105 16.75 -8.45 2.45
N ASN A 106 16.68 -7.39 3.27
CA ASN A 106 17.37 -7.34 4.57
C ASN A 106 16.59 -8.12 5.66
N ASP A 107 17.08 -8.08 6.90
CA ASP A 107 16.44 -8.72 8.04
C ASP A 107 15.06 -8.12 8.41
N GLN A 108 14.74 -6.94 7.86
CA GLN A 108 13.41 -6.32 7.96
C GLN A 108 12.47 -6.77 6.82
N LEU A 109 12.91 -7.74 6.01
CA LEU A 109 12.21 -8.28 4.85
C LEU A 109 11.87 -7.21 3.79
N ASP A 110 12.74 -6.17 3.67
CA ASP A 110 12.56 -5.12 2.66
C ASP A 110 13.90 -4.75 1.98
N ILE A 111 13.84 -3.82 1.00
CA ILE A 111 14.94 -3.48 0.11
C ILE A 111 16.00 -2.63 0.84
N PRO A 112 17.27 -3.09 0.96
CA PRO A 112 18.33 -2.30 1.55
C PRO A 112 18.62 -1.03 0.73
N ARG A 113 19.14 0.01 1.41
CA ARG A 113 19.43 1.33 0.83
C ARG A 113 20.24 1.26 -0.47
N GLU A 114 21.37 0.55 -0.45
CA GLU A 114 22.26 0.46 -1.61
C GLU A 114 21.61 -0.26 -2.79
N ALA A 115 20.85 -1.32 -2.52
CA ALA A 115 20.11 -2.06 -3.54
C ALA A 115 19.02 -1.16 -4.15
N MET A 116 18.28 -0.41 -3.33
CA MET A 116 17.27 0.55 -3.79
C MET A 116 17.88 1.60 -4.73
N LEU A 117 18.98 2.23 -4.34
CA LEU A 117 19.65 3.23 -5.16
C LEU A 117 20.24 2.62 -6.46
N GLY A 118 20.73 1.37 -6.38
CA GLY A 118 21.26 0.62 -7.54
C GLY A 118 20.19 0.32 -8.59
N LEU A 119 18.92 0.18 -8.20
CA LEU A 119 17.80 0.02 -9.13
C LEU A 119 17.51 1.28 -9.95
N ARG A 120 17.99 2.45 -9.54
CA ARG A 120 17.70 3.75 -10.16
C ARG A 120 16.21 3.95 -10.45
N PRO A 121 15.34 3.86 -9.43
CA PRO A 121 13.93 4.13 -9.63
C PRO A 121 13.69 5.60 -10.01
N ASP A 122 12.56 5.88 -10.65
CA ASP A 122 11.99 7.22 -10.75
C ASP A 122 10.80 7.40 -9.79
N PHE A 123 10.29 6.27 -9.25
CA PHE A 123 9.21 6.27 -8.27
C PHE A 123 9.35 5.10 -7.29
N VAL A 124 9.13 5.35 -6.00
CA VAL A 124 9.11 4.33 -4.94
C VAL A 124 7.79 4.40 -4.19
N LEU A 125 7.07 3.30 -4.20
CA LEU A 125 5.78 3.12 -3.51
C LEU A 125 6.00 2.25 -2.28
N ALA A 126 5.67 2.76 -1.10
CA ALA A 126 5.78 2.06 0.17
C ALA A 126 4.43 2.04 0.88
N THR A 127 4.14 0.99 1.64
CA THR A 127 2.90 0.84 2.42
C THR A 127 2.81 1.87 3.55
N TYR A 128 3.93 2.25 4.14
CA TYR A 128 3.99 3.17 5.30
C TYR A 128 5.26 3.99 5.32
N GLY A 129 5.24 5.11 6.07
CA GLY A 129 6.36 6.06 6.13
C GLY A 129 7.68 5.49 6.64
N GLY A 130 7.63 4.48 7.51
CA GLY A 130 8.80 3.77 8.03
C GLY A 130 9.60 2.99 6.97
N GLY A 131 9.06 2.77 5.76
CA GLY A 131 9.79 2.24 4.62
C GLY A 131 10.91 3.17 4.11
N PHE A 132 10.94 4.44 4.57
CA PHE A 132 11.98 5.42 4.24
C PHE A 132 12.84 5.81 5.44
N ASP A 133 12.92 4.95 6.44
CA ASP A 133 13.70 5.18 7.66
C ASP A 133 15.15 4.68 7.49
N GLY A 134 16.10 5.62 7.38
CA GLY A 134 17.53 5.31 7.25
C GLY A 134 18.11 4.56 8.44
N SER A 135 17.55 4.73 9.66
CA SER A 135 18.00 3.99 10.84
C SER A 135 17.71 2.48 10.76
N ARG A 136 16.77 2.09 9.90
CA ARG A 136 16.43 0.69 9.59
C ARG A 136 17.18 0.14 8.38
N GLY A 137 18.11 0.90 7.81
CA GLY A 137 18.89 0.51 6.64
C GLY A 137 18.17 0.72 5.30
N PHE A 138 17.08 1.52 5.26
CA PHE A 138 16.36 1.83 4.05
C PHE A 138 16.85 3.13 3.40
N ALA A 139 16.60 3.29 2.09
CA ALA A 139 16.82 4.56 1.41
C ALA A 139 15.85 5.62 1.95
N THR A 140 16.38 6.76 2.36
CA THR A 140 15.54 7.86 2.81
C THR A 140 14.88 8.57 1.62
N ARG A 141 13.84 9.36 1.88
CA ARG A 141 13.23 10.22 0.84
C ARG A 141 14.23 11.23 0.26
N GLU A 142 15.22 11.65 1.05
CA GLU A 142 16.30 12.54 0.61
C GLU A 142 17.26 11.81 -0.34
N ASP A 143 17.71 10.59 0.02
CA ASP A 143 18.54 9.76 -0.86
C ASP A 143 17.87 9.55 -2.22
N LEU A 144 16.56 9.22 -2.22
CA LEU A 144 15.78 8.98 -3.42
C LEU A 144 15.59 10.27 -4.24
N GLY A 145 15.31 11.39 -3.58
CA GLY A 145 15.23 12.70 -4.22
C GLY A 145 16.54 13.12 -4.89
N ALA A 146 17.70 12.79 -4.28
CA ALA A 146 19.01 13.10 -4.84
C ALA A 146 19.29 12.39 -6.19
N ILE A 147 18.64 11.24 -6.44
CA ILE A 147 18.69 10.52 -7.73
C ILE A 147 17.49 10.82 -8.64
N GLY A 148 16.63 11.77 -8.25
CA GLY A 148 15.45 12.18 -9.02
C GLY A 148 14.23 11.27 -8.86
N ALA A 149 14.22 10.39 -7.86
CA ALA A 149 13.08 9.52 -7.58
C ALA A 149 12.06 10.21 -6.67
N ASN A 150 10.79 10.16 -7.06
CA ASN A 150 9.68 10.52 -6.20
C ASN A 150 9.28 9.35 -5.29
N THR A 151 8.61 9.66 -4.18
CA THR A 151 8.13 8.65 -3.22
C THR A 151 6.65 8.86 -2.92
N TYR A 152 5.94 7.77 -2.60
CA TYR A 152 4.54 7.82 -2.20
C TYR A 152 4.24 6.80 -1.11
N VAL A 153 3.36 7.18 -0.19
CA VAL A 153 2.80 6.34 0.86
C VAL A 153 1.28 6.57 0.87
N PRO A 154 0.44 5.55 0.99
CA PRO A 154 -1.01 5.75 1.10
C PRO A 154 -1.38 6.71 2.23
N ALA A 155 -2.47 7.45 2.06
CA ALA A 155 -2.93 8.44 3.03
C ALA A 155 -3.04 7.82 4.44
N LYS A 156 -2.70 8.62 5.48
CA LYS A 156 -2.68 8.23 6.89
C LYS A 156 -1.64 7.17 7.30
N MET A 157 -0.84 6.64 6.34
CA MET A 157 0.26 5.72 6.62
C MET A 157 1.62 6.42 6.68
N CYS A 158 1.65 7.75 6.61
CA CYS A 158 2.87 8.57 6.66
C CYS A 158 3.56 8.58 8.03
N GLY A 159 2.80 8.39 9.10
CA GLY A 159 3.26 8.39 10.49
C GLY A 159 2.87 7.12 11.23
N THR A 160 2.38 7.26 12.44
CA THR A 160 2.00 6.15 13.34
C THR A 160 0.67 5.48 12.98
N GLY A 161 0.07 5.85 11.85
CA GLY A 161 -1.25 5.38 11.44
C GLY A 161 -2.38 6.28 11.93
N GLY A 162 -3.63 5.82 11.78
CA GLY A 162 -4.85 6.52 12.17
C GLY A 162 -6.08 5.70 11.80
N LYS A 163 -7.26 6.21 12.13
CA LYS A 163 -8.52 5.65 11.63
C LYS A 163 -8.56 5.82 10.11
N GLN A 164 -8.67 4.72 9.43
CA GLN A 164 -8.72 4.64 7.98
C GLN A 164 -10.10 4.18 7.55
N ALA A 165 -10.48 4.56 6.34
CA ALA A 165 -11.73 4.18 5.71
C ALA A 165 -11.47 3.71 4.27
N VAL A 166 -12.46 3.10 3.65
CA VAL A 166 -12.38 2.68 2.24
C VAL A 166 -12.10 3.87 1.32
N GLU A 167 -12.54 5.07 1.69
CA GLU A 167 -12.25 6.32 0.98
C GLU A 167 -10.75 6.65 0.90
N ASP A 168 -9.93 6.20 1.87
CA ASP A 168 -8.47 6.36 1.80
C ASP A 168 -7.85 5.48 0.70
N SER A 169 -8.43 4.30 0.41
CA SER A 169 -8.07 3.50 -0.77
C SER A 169 -8.45 4.21 -2.07
N TYR A 170 -9.60 4.88 -2.11
CA TYR A 170 -10.01 5.69 -3.28
C TYR A 170 -9.09 6.89 -3.49
N ALA A 171 -8.64 7.54 -2.41
CA ALA A 171 -7.65 8.61 -2.51
C ALA A 171 -6.34 8.11 -3.12
N MET A 172 -5.82 6.95 -2.68
CA MET A 172 -4.64 6.33 -3.28
C MET A 172 -4.84 5.99 -4.76
N LEU A 173 -5.99 5.43 -5.13
CA LEU A 173 -6.32 5.12 -6.53
C LEU A 173 -6.32 6.39 -7.40
N ARG A 174 -6.91 7.50 -6.92
CA ARG A 174 -6.92 8.78 -7.61
C ARG A 174 -5.52 9.36 -7.76
N ASP A 175 -4.73 9.33 -6.69
CA ASP A 175 -3.35 9.84 -6.75
C ASP A 175 -2.52 9.04 -7.74
N LEU A 176 -2.54 7.71 -7.67
CA LEU A 176 -1.84 6.85 -8.64
C LEU A 176 -2.40 7.05 -10.06
N GLY A 177 -3.71 7.19 -10.21
CA GLY A 177 -4.35 7.52 -11.49
C GLY A 177 -3.82 8.80 -12.11
N ARG A 178 -3.66 9.87 -11.31
CA ARG A 178 -3.07 11.15 -11.72
C ARG A 178 -1.58 11.03 -12.02
N ILE A 179 -0.81 10.39 -11.11
CA ILE A 179 0.64 10.20 -11.23
C ILE A 179 1.00 9.47 -12.53
N TYR A 180 0.23 8.47 -12.93
CA TYR A 180 0.48 7.68 -14.13
C TYR A 180 -0.31 8.09 -15.36
N GLY A 181 -1.18 9.11 -15.26
CA GLY A 181 -2.02 9.55 -16.37
C GLY A 181 -3.11 8.55 -16.77
N VAL A 182 -3.61 7.77 -15.80
CA VAL A 182 -4.66 6.74 -15.98
C VAL A 182 -5.89 7.00 -15.10
N SER A 183 -6.22 8.26 -14.87
CA SER A 183 -7.32 8.68 -13.98
C SER A 183 -8.65 8.01 -14.32
N ASP A 184 -8.99 7.84 -15.60
CA ASP A 184 -10.22 7.16 -16.00
C ASP A 184 -10.27 5.69 -15.56
N ARG A 185 -9.12 5.01 -15.48
CA ARG A 185 -9.08 3.64 -14.95
C ARG A 185 -9.30 3.64 -13.45
N ALA A 186 -8.68 4.58 -12.74
CA ALA A 186 -8.83 4.73 -11.30
C ALA A 186 -10.30 5.01 -10.93
N GLU A 187 -10.95 5.96 -11.60
CA GLU A 187 -12.36 6.27 -11.33
C GLU A 187 -13.29 5.09 -11.63
N ARG A 188 -13.07 4.32 -12.72
CA ARG A 188 -13.87 3.11 -12.96
C ARG A 188 -13.75 2.07 -11.84
N LEU A 189 -12.56 1.85 -11.28
CA LEU A 189 -12.36 0.96 -10.14
C LEU A 189 -13.06 1.48 -8.88
N ILE A 190 -13.02 2.78 -8.66
CA ILE A 190 -13.68 3.44 -7.52
C ILE A 190 -15.20 3.32 -7.66
N ASP A 191 -15.76 3.68 -8.81
CA ASP A 191 -17.19 3.60 -9.08
C ASP A 191 -17.73 2.17 -8.92
N ASP A 192 -16.97 1.17 -9.38
CA ASP A 192 -17.33 -0.23 -9.19
C ASP A 192 -17.36 -0.62 -7.71
N SER A 193 -16.29 -0.28 -6.99
CA SER A 193 -16.19 -0.54 -5.56
C SER A 193 -17.31 0.13 -4.76
N GLN A 194 -17.56 1.42 -5.01
CA GLN A 194 -18.63 2.18 -4.34
C GLN A 194 -20.01 1.56 -4.58
N ARG A 195 -20.31 1.19 -5.82
CA ARG A 195 -21.57 0.57 -6.19
C ARG A 195 -21.78 -0.77 -5.46
N ARG A 196 -20.75 -1.63 -5.44
CA ARG A 196 -20.78 -2.94 -4.76
C ARG A 196 -20.96 -2.77 -3.25
N ILE A 197 -20.23 -1.87 -2.62
CA ILE A 197 -20.33 -1.59 -1.18
C ILE A 197 -21.72 -1.06 -0.85
N ALA A 198 -22.24 -0.08 -1.60
CA ALA A 198 -23.58 0.47 -1.38
C ALA A 198 -24.69 -0.60 -1.45
N GLN A 199 -24.56 -1.60 -2.34
CA GLN A 199 -25.48 -2.73 -2.41
C GLN A 199 -25.44 -3.59 -1.14
N VAL A 200 -24.24 -3.82 -0.59
CA VAL A 200 -24.08 -4.55 0.68
C VAL A 200 -24.68 -3.75 1.83
N GLU A 201 -24.32 -2.47 1.97
CA GLU A 201 -24.80 -1.59 3.05
C GLU A 201 -26.35 -1.53 3.06
N ALA A 202 -26.97 -1.38 1.89
CA ALA A 202 -28.44 -1.40 1.76
C ALA A 202 -29.06 -2.72 2.25
N ARG A 203 -28.40 -3.86 1.94
CA ARG A 203 -28.87 -5.19 2.32
C ARG A 203 -28.76 -5.47 3.81
N VAL A 204 -27.77 -4.90 4.50
CA VAL A 204 -27.46 -5.19 5.91
C VAL A 204 -27.91 -4.11 6.88
N LYS A 205 -28.45 -2.98 6.38
CA LYS A 205 -28.78 -1.76 7.13
C LYS A 205 -29.56 -2.01 8.42
N ASP A 206 -30.61 -2.85 8.33
CA ASP A 206 -31.55 -3.08 9.43
C ASP A 206 -31.33 -4.47 10.09
N LYS A 207 -30.19 -5.12 9.81
CA LYS A 207 -29.88 -6.43 10.38
C LYS A 207 -29.10 -6.29 11.71
N PRO A 208 -29.18 -7.30 12.58
CA PRO A 208 -28.31 -7.38 13.76
C PRO A 208 -26.85 -7.22 13.34
N LYS A 209 -26.03 -6.66 14.23
CA LYS A 209 -24.59 -6.44 13.97
C LYS A 209 -23.75 -7.50 14.71
N PRO A 210 -23.42 -8.63 14.07
CA PRO A 210 -22.61 -9.69 14.67
C PRO A 210 -21.24 -9.16 15.12
N ARG A 211 -20.76 -9.66 16.26
CA ARG A 211 -19.47 -9.34 16.81
C ARG A 211 -18.42 -10.25 16.22
N VAL A 212 -17.39 -9.67 15.61
CA VAL A 212 -16.34 -10.42 14.92
C VAL A 212 -14.97 -10.13 15.50
N MET A 213 -14.06 -11.10 15.40
CA MET A 213 -12.62 -10.94 15.58
C MET A 213 -11.94 -11.07 14.23
N LEU A 214 -10.97 -10.19 13.94
CA LEU A 214 -10.07 -10.36 12.81
C LEU A 214 -8.71 -10.82 13.31
N ILE A 215 -8.16 -11.85 12.71
CA ILE A 215 -6.81 -12.34 12.99
C ILE A 215 -5.96 -12.39 11.73
N ILE A 216 -4.64 -12.25 11.91
CA ILE A 216 -3.62 -12.38 10.86
C ILE A 216 -2.64 -13.46 11.32
N PRO A 217 -2.89 -14.74 11.01
CA PRO A 217 -2.03 -15.83 11.44
C PRO A 217 -0.61 -15.71 10.88
N GLY A 218 0.39 -15.92 11.71
CA GLY A 218 1.80 -15.81 11.34
C GLY A 218 2.37 -14.39 11.46
N MET A 219 1.55 -13.39 11.76
CA MET A 219 2.03 -12.05 12.10
C MET A 219 2.15 -11.95 13.62
N ASP A 220 3.37 -12.11 14.13
CA ASP A 220 3.66 -11.89 15.56
C ASP A 220 3.86 -10.39 15.78
N MET A 221 2.89 -9.77 16.47
CA MET A 221 2.87 -8.32 16.71
C MET A 221 3.23 -7.95 18.16
N GLY A 222 3.81 -8.86 18.93
CA GLY A 222 4.26 -8.58 20.29
C GLY A 222 3.93 -9.67 21.32
N ALA A 223 4.05 -9.36 22.61
CA ALA A 223 4.01 -10.30 23.73
C ALA A 223 2.60 -10.83 24.10
N GLY A 224 1.59 -10.67 23.23
CA GLY A 224 0.25 -11.22 23.47
C GLY A 224 0.09 -12.63 22.89
N ASP A 225 -0.80 -13.44 23.50
CA ASP A 225 -1.11 -14.78 22.98
C ASP A 225 -1.80 -14.72 21.61
N PHE A 226 -2.50 -13.62 21.32
CA PHE A 226 -3.28 -13.42 20.10
C PHE A 226 -3.21 -11.98 19.64
N SER A 227 -3.08 -11.78 18.33
CA SER A 227 -3.18 -10.45 17.70
C SER A 227 -4.48 -10.29 16.94
N SER A 228 -5.12 -9.11 17.09
CA SER A 228 -6.32 -8.71 16.38
C SER A 228 -6.19 -7.25 15.94
N VAL A 229 -7.20 -6.72 15.29
CA VAL A 229 -7.26 -5.31 14.88
C VAL A 229 -7.84 -4.48 16.03
N GLY A 230 -7.12 -3.41 16.42
CA GLY A 230 -7.54 -2.42 17.40
C GLY A 230 -8.40 -1.29 16.78
N ALA A 231 -8.30 -0.08 17.37
CA ALA A 231 -9.14 1.06 16.99
C ALA A 231 -8.81 1.67 15.62
N GLN A 232 -7.58 1.49 15.14
CA GLN A 232 -7.09 2.10 13.90
C GLN A 232 -7.14 1.11 12.72
N GLY A 233 -6.82 1.62 11.54
CA GLY A 233 -6.79 0.84 10.31
C GLY A 233 -8.12 0.77 9.58
N ILE A 234 -8.08 0.26 8.36
CA ILE A 234 -9.20 0.22 7.43
C ILE A 234 -10.21 -0.89 7.76
N TRP A 235 -9.78 -1.93 8.47
CA TRP A 235 -10.60 -3.11 8.72
C TRP A 235 -11.86 -2.83 9.52
N ASN A 236 -11.83 -1.84 10.45
CA ASN A 236 -13.02 -1.45 11.20
C ASN A 236 -14.11 -0.87 10.29
N ASP A 237 -13.72 -0.09 9.28
CA ASP A 237 -14.66 0.44 8.29
C ASP A 237 -15.21 -0.67 7.41
N ILE A 238 -14.35 -1.58 6.91
CA ILE A 238 -14.76 -2.75 6.12
C ILE A 238 -15.76 -3.63 6.88
N ILE A 239 -15.47 -3.96 8.15
CA ILE A 239 -16.37 -4.75 9.01
C ILE A 239 -17.70 -4.03 9.23
N THR A 240 -17.67 -2.73 9.47
CA THR A 240 -18.88 -1.92 9.69
C THR A 240 -19.77 -1.89 8.44
N ARG A 241 -19.18 -1.65 7.26
CA ARG A 241 -19.91 -1.67 5.97
C ARG A 241 -20.48 -3.04 5.63
N ALA A 242 -19.84 -4.09 6.10
CA ALA A 242 -20.35 -5.46 5.98
C ALA A 242 -21.46 -5.80 7.00
N GLY A 243 -21.85 -4.86 7.85
CA GLY A 243 -22.89 -5.02 8.87
C GLY A 243 -22.43 -5.73 10.15
N GLY A 244 -21.12 -5.76 10.44
CA GLY A 244 -20.54 -6.33 11.65
C GLY A 244 -19.98 -5.28 12.61
N VAL A 245 -19.47 -5.76 13.74
CA VAL A 245 -18.73 -4.95 14.74
C VAL A 245 -17.45 -5.68 15.11
N ASN A 246 -16.31 -4.99 15.06
CA ASN A 246 -15.07 -5.53 15.61
C ASN A 246 -15.19 -5.58 17.15
N ALA A 247 -15.15 -6.80 17.71
CA ALA A 247 -15.30 -7.03 19.14
C ALA A 247 -14.17 -6.43 19.99
N PHE A 248 -13.03 -6.13 19.36
CA PHE A 248 -11.80 -5.68 20.00
C PHE A 248 -11.33 -4.29 19.55
N ALA A 249 -12.20 -3.53 18.88
CA ALA A 249 -11.85 -2.17 18.43
C ALA A 249 -11.37 -1.28 19.57
N ASP A 250 -11.96 -1.39 20.74
CA ASP A 250 -11.63 -0.58 21.93
C ASP A 250 -10.53 -1.21 22.81
N SER A 251 -10.01 -2.39 22.46
CA SER A 251 -8.99 -3.09 23.25
C SER A 251 -7.60 -2.46 23.12
N ALA A 252 -7.36 -1.71 22.04
CA ALA A 252 -6.11 -0.98 21.80
C ALA A 252 -6.38 0.26 20.95
N PRO A 253 -5.76 1.42 21.27
CA PRO A 253 -5.93 2.66 20.49
C PRO A 253 -5.16 2.62 19.14
N GLN A 254 -4.24 1.69 18.97
CA GLN A 254 -3.42 1.51 17.75
C GLN A 254 -4.06 0.55 16.75
N LEU A 255 -3.33 0.25 15.66
CA LEU A 255 -3.77 -0.63 14.58
C LEU A 255 -3.97 -2.08 15.06
N PHE A 256 -3.06 -2.59 15.88
CA PHE A 256 -3.12 -3.97 16.40
C PHE A 256 -3.40 -3.99 17.90
N ALA A 257 -4.23 -4.93 18.30
CA ALA A 257 -4.54 -5.25 19.68
C ALA A 257 -3.90 -6.59 20.05
N ASN A 258 -3.07 -6.61 21.09
CA ASN A 258 -2.57 -7.84 21.69
C ASN A 258 -3.57 -8.29 22.75
N LEU A 259 -4.10 -9.47 22.60
CA LEU A 259 -5.19 -10.02 23.40
C LEU A 259 -4.68 -11.20 24.23
N SER A 260 -5.07 -11.25 25.51
CA SER A 260 -4.81 -12.42 26.33
C SER A 260 -5.85 -13.53 26.10
N LYS A 261 -5.51 -14.73 26.52
CA LYS A 261 -6.42 -15.87 26.45
C LYS A 261 -7.69 -15.63 27.28
N GLU A 262 -7.58 -14.92 28.42
CA GLU A 262 -8.71 -14.59 29.30
C GLU A 262 -9.66 -13.60 28.60
N GLN A 263 -9.12 -12.60 27.90
CA GLN A 263 -9.93 -11.65 27.13
C GLN A 263 -10.72 -12.39 26.03
N LEU A 264 -10.07 -13.33 25.34
CA LEU A 264 -10.74 -14.16 24.33
C LEU A 264 -11.77 -15.09 24.92
N ALA A 265 -11.47 -15.72 26.07
CA ALA A 265 -12.40 -16.60 26.76
C ALA A 265 -13.68 -15.88 27.24
N ALA A 266 -13.55 -14.61 27.64
CA ALA A 266 -14.67 -13.76 28.03
C ALA A 266 -15.46 -13.18 26.84
N ALA A 267 -14.89 -13.16 25.64
CA ALA A 267 -15.51 -12.55 24.48
C ALA A 267 -16.69 -13.38 23.95
N GLN A 268 -17.70 -12.65 23.45
CA GLN A 268 -18.79 -13.26 22.69
C GLN A 268 -18.55 -12.97 21.21
N LEU A 269 -18.21 -14.00 20.43
CA LEU A 269 -17.91 -13.89 19.00
C LEU A 269 -18.89 -14.70 18.15
N ASP A 270 -19.44 -14.04 17.14
CA ASP A 270 -20.38 -14.62 16.19
C ASP A 270 -19.69 -15.17 14.94
N ALA A 271 -18.51 -14.61 14.59
CA ALA A 271 -17.69 -15.07 13.47
C ALA A 271 -16.23 -14.63 13.63
N VAL A 272 -15.31 -15.27 12.88
CA VAL A 272 -13.90 -14.93 12.80
C VAL A 272 -13.55 -14.58 11.35
N ILE A 273 -12.79 -13.49 11.18
CA ILE A 273 -12.21 -13.07 9.90
C ILE A 273 -10.73 -13.41 9.96
N ILE A 274 -10.24 -14.18 9.00
CA ILE A 274 -8.83 -14.56 8.89
C ILE A 274 -8.26 -13.83 7.69
N VAL A 275 -7.29 -12.97 7.90
CA VAL A 275 -6.49 -12.38 6.82
C VAL A 275 -5.30 -13.31 6.58
N ASN A 276 -5.27 -13.92 5.41
CA ASN A 276 -4.19 -14.82 5.07
C ASN A 276 -2.92 -14.05 4.72
N TYR A 277 -1.93 -14.16 5.60
CA TYR A 277 -0.58 -13.64 5.40
C TYR A 277 0.40 -14.81 5.41
N GLN A 278 0.83 -15.24 4.22
CA GLN A 278 1.80 -16.34 4.01
C GLN A 278 1.47 -17.66 4.74
N ASN A 279 0.25 -17.86 5.19
CA ASN A 279 -0.13 -19.10 5.85
C ASN A 279 -0.62 -20.14 4.83
N PRO A 280 0.02 -21.30 4.72
CA PRO A 280 -0.36 -22.34 3.76
C PRO A 280 -1.72 -22.99 4.09
N ASP A 281 -2.13 -22.96 5.37
CA ASP A 281 -3.44 -23.47 5.82
C ASP A 281 -4.13 -22.47 6.78
N PRO A 282 -4.72 -21.40 6.24
CA PRO A 282 -5.40 -20.41 7.06
C PRO A 282 -6.65 -20.96 7.76
N ASN A 283 -7.29 -22.02 7.24
CA ASN A 283 -8.46 -22.63 7.87
C ASN A 283 -8.10 -23.39 9.14
N ALA A 284 -6.90 -23.99 9.21
CA ALA A 284 -6.41 -24.61 10.42
C ALA A 284 -6.29 -23.61 11.59
N SER A 285 -6.03 -22.34 11.29
CA SER A 285 -5.99 -21.27 12.30
C SER A 285 -7.37 -21.04 12.94
N ALA A 286 -8.46 -21.08 12.17
CA ALA A 286 -9.82 -21.02 12.72
C ALA A 286 -10.13 -22.24 13.59
N THR A 287 -9.80 -23.44 13.10
CA THR A 287 -10.02 -24.68 13.84
C THR A 287 -9.31 -24.64 15.19
N LYS A 288 -8.04 -24.25 15.21
CA LYS A 288 -7.25 -24.12 16.44
C LYS A 288 -7.86 -23.13 17.44
N LEU A 289 -8.40 -22.02 16.98
CA LEU A 289 -9.11 -21.07 17.82
C LEU A 289 -10.40 -21.68 18.38
N TYR A 290 -11.18 -22.36 17.56
CA TYR A 290 -12.45 -22.98 17.99
C TYR A 290 -12.25 -24.10 19.01
N ASP A 291 -11.17 -24.87 18.90
CA ASP A 291 -10.80 -25.88 19.88
C ASP A 291 -10.42 -25.25 21.25
N GLN A 292 -9.81 -24.04 21.22
CA GLN A 292 -9.44 -23.33 22.44
C GLN A 292 -10.64 -22.58 23.07
N PHE A 293 -11.60 -22.14 22.25
CA PHE A 293 -12.74 -21.32 22.67
C PHE A 293 -14.07 -21.88 22.18
N PRO A 294 -14.43 -23.13 22.55
CA PRO A 294 -15.63 -23.81 22.03
C PRO A 294 -16.96 -23.16 22.49
N GLN A 295 -16.90 -22.25 23.48
CA GLN A 295 -18.06 -21.49 23.95
C GLN A 295 -18.53 -20.42 22.94
N TRP A 296 -17.70 -19.97 22.01
CA TRP A 296 -18.11 -18.97 21.02
C TRP A 296 -19.22 -19.47 20.10
N ALA A 297 -20.15 -18.61 19.74
CA ALA A 297 -21.15 -18.90 18.70
C ALA A 297 -20.43 -19.19 17.35
N ALA A 298 -19.34 -18.46 17.07
CA ALA A 298 -18.46 -18.70 15.94
C ALA A 298 -17.93 -20.13 15.88
N ALA A 299 -17.46 -20.67 17.01
CA ALA A 299 -16.92 -22.03 17.10
C ALA A 299 -17.99 -23.10 16.89
N LYS A 300 -19.13 -22.96 17.56
CA LYS A 300 -20.28 -23.89 17.44
C LYS A 300 -20.81 -23.99 16.02
N ALA A 301 -20.84 -22.86 15.29
CA ALA A 301 -21.32 -22.79 13.91
C ALA A 301 -20.20 -22.88 12.87
N LYS A 302 -18.92 -23.00 13.28
CA LYS A 302 -17.72 -22.97 12.41
C LYS A 302 -17.70 -21.76 11.46
N ARG A 303 -18.14 -20.60 11.97
CA ARG A 303 -18.33 -19.39 11.16
C ARG A 303 -17.03 -18.61 11.03
N HIS A 304 -16.37 -18.73 9.90
CA HIS A 304 -15.23 -17.88 9.54
C HIS A 304 -15.16 -17.63 8.04
N VAL A 305 -14.41 -16.61 7.66
CA VAL A 305 -14.01 -16.31 6.28
C VAL A 305 -12.51 -16.09 6.24
N VAL A 306 -11.86 -16.64 5.22
CA VAL A 306 -10.46 -16.36 4.92
C VAL A 306 -10.42 -15.32 3.81
N LEU A 307 -9.68 -14.23 4.02
CA LEU A 307 -9.49 -13.15 3.06
C LEU A 307 -7.99 -13.03 2.75
N SER A 308 -7.65 -12.52 1.56
CA SER A 308 -6.27 -12.22 1.23
C SER A 308 -5.84 -10.88 1.82
N ASP A 309 -4.53 -10.71 2.03
CA ASP A 309 -3.95 -9.44 2.48
C ASP A 309 -4.00 -8.34 1.41
N SER A 310 -4.22 -8.70 0.13
CA SER A 310 -4.36 -7.74 -0.96
C SER A 310 -5.57 -6.81 -0.85
N ILE A 311 -6.51 -7.11 0.03
CA ILE A 311 -7.70 -6.29 0.30
C ILE A 311 -7.49 -5.26 1.41
N TYR A 312 -6.33 -5.23 2.05
CA TYR A 312 -6.03 -4.32 3.15
C TYR A 312 -6.16 -2.85 2.74
N PHE A 313 -5.54 -2.46 1.64
CA PHE A 313 -5.70 -1.17 0.97
C PHE A 313 -5.90 -1.41 -0.53
N GLY A 314 -6.58 -0.51 -1.24
CA GLY A 314 -6.65 -0.56 -2.70
C GLY A 314 -8.01 -1.00 -3.25
N PRO A 315 -8.05 -1.55 -4.49
CA PRO A 315 -9.31 -1.72 -5.24
C PRO A 315 -10.21 -2.85 -4.71
N ASN A 316 -9.69 -3.76 -3.87
CA ASN A 316 -10.39 -4.99 -3.48
C ASN A 316 -11.21 -4.85 -2.19
N ASN A 317 -11.38 -3.65 -1.65
CA ASN A 317 -12.16 -3.44 -0.42
C ASN A 317 -13.61 -3.91 -0.56
N ALA A 318 -14.23 -3.74 -1.73
CA ALA A 318 -15.59 -4.20 -1.98
C ALA A 318 -15.70 -5.72 -1.85
N THR A 319 -14.73 -6.48 -2.36
CA THR A 319 -14.68 -7.95 -2.22
C THR A 319 -14.63 -8.37 -0.75
N ALA A 320 -13.86 -7.66 0.08
CA ALA A 320 -13.83 -7.93 1.52
C ALA A 320 -15.19 -7.66 2.17
N VAL A 321 -15.80 -6.50 1.88
CA VAL A 321 -17.12 -6.13 2.41
C VAL A 321 -18.16 -7.17 2.01
N GLU A 322 -18.20 -7.60 0.75
CA GLU A 322 -19.13 -8.61 0.25
C GLU A 322 -18.97 -9.97 0.93
N ARG A 323 -17.71 -10.45 1.05
CA ARG A 323 -17.44 -11.78 1.65
C ARG A 323 -17.71 -11.81 3.14
N ILE A 324 -17.37 -10.73 3.86
CA ILE A 324 -17.71 -10.60 5.29
C ILE A 324 -19.24 -10.52 5.44
N ALA A 325 -19.93 -9.72 4.65
CA ALA A 325 -21.37 -9.62 4.72
C ALA A 325 -22.10 -10.95 4.39
N ALA A 326 -21.57 -11.73 3.45
CA ALA A 326 -22.09 -13.06 3.14
C ALA A 326 -21.92 -14.03 4.32
N LEU A 327 -20.80 -13.94 5.05
CA LEU A 327 -20.60 -14.69 6.29
C LEU A 327 -21.59 -14.27 7.38
N LEU A 328 -21.72 -12.95 7.61
CA LEU A 328 -22.51 -12.41 8.72
C LEU A 328 -24.01 -12.48 8.49
N HIS A 329 -24.44 -12.32 7.25
CA HIS A 329 -25.83 -12.20 6.82
C HIS A 329 -26.10 -13.09 5.61
N PRO A 330 -26.03 -14.44 5.76
CA PRO A 330 -26.28 -15.36 4.64
C PRO A 330 -27.66 -15.12 4.06
N VAL A 331 -27.74 -15.17 2.74
CA VAL A 331 -29.03 -15.16 2.03
C VAL A 331 -29.67 -16.53 2.26
N GLN A 332 -30.87 -16.53 2.83
CA GLN A 332 -31.67 -17.75 3.02
C GLN A 332 -32.17 -18.27 1.69
#